data_0d8deb8b06a37391d325e5563752a6f2
#
_entry.id   0d8deb8b06a37391d325e5563752a6f2
#
_cell.length_a   1.000
_cell.length_b   1.000
_cell.length_c   1.000
_cell.angle_alpha   90.00
_cell.angle_beta   90.00
_cell.angle_gamma   90.00
#
_symmetry.space_group_name_H-M   'P 1'
#
loop_
_entity.id
_entity.type
_entity.pdbx_description
1 polymer ?
#
loop_
_entity_poly.entity_id
_entity_poly.type
_entity_poly.pdbx_seq_one_letter_code
_entity_poly.pdbx_strand_id
1 'polypeptide(L)'
;MTIATDQSVIYKNPEITHDDDKPGTIVTLPFGYGPLPKQLSNKKIFYFDIDNCLYKRSTPIHDMMQVKIHSYFKDSLELNDDDAHELHMNYYKTYGLAIEGLVRNHQVDALDYNSKVDDSLDLHSVLHYDQHLRDTLITLKETHKFDYFWLVTNAYKNHALRVISFLGVGDLFDGLTFCDYAKFPIICKPMKQYFYNCFKLTQIDWNDPITMQKQYFVDDSELNVKSAYDLGIGHVIHYVEKESDLEHIKQKHDFEKYYGNGDNSDKSKIRIINHICDIPRVI
;
A
#
# COMPACT_ATOMS: atom_id res chain seq x y z
N MET A 1 -26.90 5.53 -8.44
CA MET A 1 -27.00 4.23 -9.16
C MET A 1 -25.60 3.87 -9.60
N THR A 2 -24.95 2.98 -8.87
CA THR A 2 -23.61 2.48 -9.23
C THR A 2 -23.84 1.44 -10.33
N ILE A 3 -23.43 1.74 -11.55
CA ILE A 3 -23.41 0.76 -12.63
C ILE A 3 -22.33 -0.24 -12.24
N ALA A 4 -22.72 -1.44 -11.86
CA ALA A 4 -21.77 -2.54 -11.67
C ALA A 4 -21.08 -2.77 -13.02
N THR A 5 -19.81 -2.38 -13.11
CA THR A 5 -18.99 -2.73 -14.25
C THR A 5 -18.61 -4.21 -14.09
N ASP A 6 -18.37 -4.93 -15.19
CA ASP A 6 -17.89 -6.33 -15.22
C ASP A 6 -16.55 -6.53 -14.46
N GLN A 7 -16.01 -5.46 -13.90
CA GLN A 7 -14.70 -5.37 -13.22
C GLN A 7 -14.83 -5.23 -11.70
N SER A 8 -16.04 -5.09 -11.16
CA SER A 8 -16.24 -4.91 -9.72
C SER A 8 -15.78 -6.15 -8.94
N VAL A 9 -15.09 -5.90 -7.83
CA VAL A 9 -14.69 -6.95 -6.88
C VAL A 9 -15.58 -6.85 -5.66
N ILE A 10 -16.26 -7.94 -5.33
CA ILE A 10 -16.96 -8.13 -4.07
C ILE A 10 -16.25 -9.28 -3.35
N TYR A 11 -15.72 -8.99 -2.15
CA TYR A 11 -15.02 -9.98 -1.35
C TYR A 11 -15.63 -10.02 0.05
N LYS A 12 -16.08 -11.20 0.44
CA LYS A 12 -16.51 -11.50 1.80
C LYS A 12 -15.42 -12.33 2.47
N ASN A 13 -14.79 -11.76 3.50
CA ASN A 13 -13.73 -12.41 4.23
C ASN A 13 -14.32 -13.62 5.02
N PRO A 14 -13.90 -14.86 4.73
CA PRO A 14 -14.42 -16.04 5.42
C PRO A 14 -14.03 -16.13 6.89
N GLU A 15 -13.01 -15.35 7.32
CA GLU A 15 -12.54 -15.28 8.69
C GLU A 15 -13.38 -14.34 9.56
N ILE A 16 -14.27 -13.54 8.97
CA ILE A 16 -15.20 -12.65 9.69
C ILE A 16 -16.52 -13.39 9.88
N THR A 17 -16.94 -13.57 11.14
CA THR A 17 -18.20 -14.25 11.48
C THR A 17 -19.41 -13.33 11.29
N HIS A 18 -20.62 -13.90 11.24
CA HIS A 18 -21.84 -13.11 11.09
C HIS A 18 -22.09 -12.12 12.23
N ASP A 19 -21.58 -12.41 13.42
CA ASP A 19 -21.73 -11.53 14.58
C ASP A 19 -20.80 -10.31 14.50
N ASP A 20 -19.79 -10.35 13.63
CA ASP A 20 -18.82 -9.29 13.39
C ASP A 20 -19.14 -8.47 12.11
N ASP A 21 -20.25 -8.72 11.45
CA ASP A 21 -20.67 -7.98 10.25
C ASP A 21 -20.91 -6.50 10.58
N LYS A 22 -19.95 -5.66 10.19
CA LYS A 22 -20.00 -4.21 10.34
C LYS A 22 -19.82 -3.53 8.97
N PRO A 23 -20.19 -2.25 8.81
CA PRO A 23 -19.95 -1.53 7.56
C PRO A 23 -18.49 -1.63 7.13
N GLY A 24 -18.25 -2.00 5.86
CA GLY A 24 -16.91 -2.09 5.28
C GLY A 24 -16.15 -3.40 5.53
N THR A 25 -16.71 -4.37 6.27
CA THR A 25 -16.14 -5.72 6.40
C THR A 25 -16.34 -6.55 5.14
N ILE A 26 -17.37 -6.25 4.36
CA ILE A 26 -17.49 -6.73 2.98
C ILE A 26 -16.77 -5.72 2.08
N VAL A 27 -15.77 -6.20 1.35
CA VAL A 27 -15.04 -5.36 0.40
C VAL A 27 -15.86 -5.20 -0.88
N THR A 28 -16.04 -3.96 -1.30
CA THR A 28 -16.70 -3.63 -2.55
C THR A 28 -15.84 -2.61 -3.31
N LEU A 29 -15.04 -3.10 -4.27
CA LEU A 29 -14.24 -2.23 -5.14
C LEU A 29 -14.99 -2.09 -6.48
N PRO A 30 -15.64 -0.95 -6.75
CA PRO A 30 -16.45 -0.77 -7.97
C PRO A 30 -15.68 -0.97 -9.27
N PHE A 31 -14.38 -0.65 -9.28
CA PHE A 31 -13.51 -0.82 -10.43
C PHE A 31 -12.51 -1.97 -10.27
N GLY A 32 -12.50 -2.62 -9.12
CA GLY A 32 -11.67 -3.80 -8.84
C GLY A 32 -10.19 -3.56 -9.14
N TYR A 33 -9.67 -4.34 -10.09
CA TYR A 33 -8.28 -4.25 -10.58
C TYR A 33 -8.21 -3.70 -11.99
N GLY A 34 -9.32 -3.24 -12.54
CA GLY A 34 -9.44 -2.74 -13.89
C GLY A 34 -9.35 -1.21 -14.00
N PRO A 35 -9.35 -0.68 -15.22
CA PRO A 35 -9.21 0.75 -15.43
C PRO A 35 -10.48 1.52 -15.04
N LEU A 36 -10.27 2.72 -14.48
CA LEU A 36 -11.33 3.71 -14.36
C LEU A 36 -11.91 4.07 -15.73
N PRO A 37 -13.19 4.47 -15.79
CA PRO A 37 -13.77 4.98 -17.03
C PRO A 37 -12.93 6.16 -17.59
N LYS A 38 -12.82 6.21 -18.91
CA LYS A 38 -12.28 7.40 -19.58
C LYS A 38 -13.26 8.56 -19.36
N GLN A 39 -13.12 9.23 -18.27
CA GLN A 39 -13.84 10.47 -17.98
C GLN A 39 -12.86 11.58 -17.77
N LEU A 40 -13.24 12.76 -18.28
CA LEU A 40 -12.75 14.09 -18.02
C LEU A 40 -11.32 14.24 -17.44
N SER A 41 -10.51 15.02 -18.12
CA SER A 41 -9.31 15.66 -17.57
C SER A 41 -9.59 16.22 -16.17
N ASN A 42 -8.70 16.01 -15.21
CA ASN A 42 -8.70 16.62 -13.88
C ASN A 42 -9.28 15.83 -12.70
N LYS A 43 -9.22 14.50 -12.70
CA LYS A 43 -9.58 13.70 -11.52
C LYS A 43 -8.65 13.99 -10.36
N LYS A 44 -9.21 14.07 -9.16
CA LYS A 44 -8.49 14.19 -7.90
C LYS A 44 -8.54 12.83 -7.20
N ILE A 45 -7.42 12.12 -7.20
CA ILE A 45 -7.32 10.77 -6.64
C ILE A 45 -6.40 10.76 -5.43
N PHE A 46 -6.80 10.04 -4.40
CA PHE A 46 -5.92 9.72 -3.29
C PHE A 46 -5.50 8.25 -3.36
N TYR A 47 -4.21 8.02 -3.51
CA TYR A 47 -3.57 6.71 -3.50
C TYR A 47 -3.09 6.37 -2.10
N PHE A 48 -3.58 5.26 -1.57
CA PHE A 48 -3.25 4.77 -0.24
C PHE A 48 -2.46 3.48 -0.30
N ASP A 49 -1.31 3.45 0.34
CA ASP A 49 -0.69 2.20 0.72
C ASP A 49 -1.51 1.51 1.81
N ILE A 50 -1.29 0.21 2.00
CA ILE A 50 -2.07 -0.63 2.93
C ILE A 50 -1.22 -1.01 4.14
N ASP A 51 -0.14 -1.77 3.91
CA ASP A 51 0.61 -2.40 4.98
C ASP A 51 1.48 -1.39 5.73
N ASN A 52 1.39 -1.40 7.06
CA ASN A 52 2.02 -0.42 7.94
C ASN A 52 1.61 1.04 7.67
N CYS A 53 0.54 1.25 6.90
CA CYS A 53 0.01 2.56 6.53
C CYS A 53 -1.45 2.72 6.99
N LEU A 54 -2.39 1.86 6.57
CA LEU A 54 -3.77 1.88 7.07
C LEU A 54 -3.89 1.32 8.48
N TYR A 55 -2.93 0.57 8.93
CA TYR A 55 -2.74 0.12 10.31
C TYR A 55 -1.31 0.41 10.76
N LYS A 56 -1.08 0.42 12.07
CA LYS A 56 0.22 0.77 12.64
C LYS A 56 1.26 -0.31 12.34
N ARG A 57 2.48 0.10 12.02
CA ARG A 57 3.64 -0.79 11.87
C ARG A 57 3.96 -1.57 13.16
N SER A 58 3.57 -1.02 14.33
CA SER A 58 3.66 -1.70 15.62
C SER A 58 2.68 -2.87 15.78
N THR A 59 1.72 -3.04 14.85
CA THR A 59 0.91 -4.25 14.76
C THR A 59 1.82 -5.43 14.36
N PRO A 60 1.70 -6.60 15.01
CA PRO A 60 2.65 -7.72 14.84
C PRO A 60 2.71 -8.36 13.43
N ILE A 61 1.95 -7.85 12.46
CA ILE A 61 1.88 -8.41 11.10
C ILE A 61 3.26 -8.46 10.44
N HIS A 62 4.04 -7.39 10.57
CA HIS A 62 5.39 -7.34 10.00
C HIS A 62 6.29 -8.46 10.56
N ASP A 63 6.26 -8.66 11.88
CA ASP A 63 7.07 -9.70 12.54
C ASP A 63 6.59 -11.09 12.14
N MET A 64 5.27 -11.31 12.09
CA MET A 64 4.66 -12.56 11.62
C MET A 64 5.07 -12.86 10.17
N MET A 65 5.04 -11.86 9.31
CA MET A 65 5.46 -11.98 7.91
C MET A 65 6.94 -12.34 7.79
N GLN A 66 7.81 -11.69 8.56
CA GLN A 66 9.24 -12.01 8.57
C GLN A 66 9.51 -13.47 8.98
N VAL A 67 8.81 -13.97 9.99
CA VAL A 67 8.91 -15.38 10.40
C VAL A 67 8.50 -16.32 9.26
N LYS A 68 7.40 -16.02 8.56
CA LYS A 68 6.92 -16.83 7.43
C LYS A 68 7.88 -16.79 6.24
N ILE A 69 8.38 -15.60 5.91
CA ILE A 69 9.39 -15.43 4.84
C ILE A 69 10.63 -16.25 5.17
N HIS A 70 11.16 -16.11 6.40
CA HIS A 70 12.34 -16.85 6.83
C HIS A 70 12.14 -18.36 6.72
N SER A 71 11.00 -18.88 7.22
CA SER A 71 10.66 -20.30 7.11
C SER A 71 10.57 -20.74 5.65
N TYR A 72 9.97 -19.92 4.79
CA TYR A 72 9.88 -20.23 3.36
C TYR A 72 11.25 -20.34 2.70
N PHE A 73 12.17 -19.40 2.96
CA PHE A 73 13.54 -19.46 2.46
C PHE A 73 14.27 -20.71 2.91
N LYS A 74 14.17 -21.02 4.20
CA LYS A 74 14.78 -22.19 4.79
C LYS A 74 14.29 -23.48 4.14
N ASP A 75 12.96 -23.65 4.06
CA ASP A 75 12.34 -24.89 3.60
C ASP A 75 12.46 -25.06 2.06
N SER A 76 12.29 -23.98 1.30
CA SER A 76 12.31 -24.05 -0.16
C SER A 76 13.70 -24.16 -0.78
N LEU A 77 14.73 -23.69 -0.07
CA LEU A 77 16.11 -23.69 -0.54
C LEU A 77 17.01 -24.63 0.28
N GLU A 78 16.45 -25.38 1.23
CA GLU A 78 17.18 -26.31 2.13
C GLU A 78 18.34 -25.61 2.87
N LEU A 79 18.11 -24.37 3.33
CA LEU A 79 19.11 -23.55 4.01
C LEU A 79 19.04 -23.74 5.54
N ASN A 80 20.16 -23.47 6.24
CA ASN A 80 20.15 -23.24 7.67
C ASN A 80 19.57 -21.85 8.02
N ASP A 81 19.37 -21.56 9.31
CA ASP A 81 18.74 -20.33 9.77
C ASP A 81 19.54 -19.07 9.42
N ASP A 82 20.86 -19.11 9.54
CA ASP A 82 21.73 -17.96 9.27
C ASP A 82 21.76 -17.62 7.78
N ASP A 83 21.95 -18.61 6.92
CA ASP A 83 21.98 -18.45 5.46
C ASP A 83 20.62 -17.98 4.92
N ALA A 84 19.51 -18.52 5.46
CA ALA A 84 18.16 -18.11 5.09
C ALA A 84 17.91 -16.64 5.46
N HIS A 85 18.34 -16.22 6.64
CA HIS A 85 18.23 -14.83 7.07
C HIS A 85 19.06 -13.88 6.20
N GLU A 86 20.34 -14.21 5.96
CA GLU A 86 21.23 -13.39 5.15
C GLU A 86 20.69 -13.24 3.72
N LEU A 87 20.26 -14.33 3.10
CA LEU A 87 19.72 -14.33 1.74
C LEU A 87 18.43 -13.52 1.65
N HIS A 88 17.50 -13.69 2.60
CA HIS A 88 16.27 -12.91 2.70
C HIS A 88 16.58 -11.40 2.76
N MET A 89 17.44 -11.00 3.68
CA MET A 89 17.81 -9.59 3.85
C MET A 89 18.54 -9.01 2.63
N ASN A 90 19.36 -9.80 1.97
CA ASN A 90 20.04 -9.39 0.74
C ASN A 90 19.03 -9.16 -0.40
N TYR A 91 18.07 -10.07 -0.59
CA TYR A 91 17.04 -9.90 -1.62
C TYR A 91 16.12 -8.72 -1.34
N TYR A 92 15.70 -8.54 -0.09
CA TYR A 92 14.93 -7.36 0.29
C TYR A 92 15.66 -6.05 -0.02
N LYS A 93 16.96 -5.96 0.34
CA LYS A 93 17.78 -4.78 0.05
C LYS A 93 18.01 -4.54 -1.44
N THR A 94 18.18 -5.62 -2.21
CA THR A 94 18.55 -5.54 -3.64
C THR A 94 17.33 -5.25 -4.53
N TYR A 95 16.20 -5.86 -4.22
CA TYR A 95 15.02 -5.84 -5.10
C TYR A 95 13.81 -5.10 -4.52
N GLY A 96 13.83 -4.77 -3.23
CA GLY A 96 12.69 -4.18 -2.53
C GLY A 96 11.65 -5.19 -2.04
N LEU A 97 11.65 -6.40 -2.62
CA LEU A 97 10.83 -7.54 -2.20
C LEU A 97 11.66 -8.82 -2.21
N ALA A 98 11.56 -9.61 -1.13
CA ALA A 98 12.27 -10.88 -1.01
C ALA A 98 11.86 -11.89 -2.09
N ILE A 99 10.56 -11.94 -2.42
CA ILE A 99 10.02 -12.83 -3.46
C ILE A 99 10.61 -12.56 -4.84
N GLU A 100 10.91 -11.32 -5.19
CA GLU A 100 11.53 -10.99 -6.49
C GLU A 100 12.91 -11.66 -6.61
N GLY A 101 13.70 -11.65 -5.55
CA GLY A 101 15.00 -12.33 -5.51
C GLY A 101 14.86 -13.85 -5.64
N LEU A 102 13.85 -14.45 -4.98
CA LEU A 102 13.58 -15.89 -5.07
C LEU A 102 13.21 -16.32 -6.50
N VAL A 103 12.28 -15.60 -7.12
CA VAL A 103 11.83 -15.91 -8.48
C VAL A 103 12.96 -15.76 -9.50
N ARG A 104 13.79 -14.72 -9.34
CA ARG A 104 14.90 -14.47 -10.26
C ARG A 104 16.01 -15.51 -10.18
N ASN A 105 16.33 -15.96 -8.99
CA ASN A 105 17.55 -16.72 -8.74
C ASN A 105 17.30 -18.21 -8.44
N HIS A 106 16.08 -18.60 -8.06
CA HIS A 106 15.81 -19.95 -7.55
C HIS A 106 14.60 -20.66 -8.20
N GLN A 107 14.02 -20.12 -9.26
CA GLN A 107 12.87 -20.71 -9.97
C GLN A 107 11.67 -21.04 -9.02
N VAL A 108 11.48 -20.25 -7.99
CA VAL A 108 10.39 -20.41 -7.03
C VAL A 108 9.08 -19.94 -7.64
N ASP A 109 8.00 -20.67 -7.39
CA ASP A 109 6.65 -20.23 -7.75
C ASP A 109 6.18 -19.12 -6.80
N ALA A 110 5.98 -17.93 -7.34
CA ALA A 110 5.56 -16.77 -6.55
C ALA A 110 4.16 -16.92 -5.94
N LEU A 111 3.28 -17.70 -6.55
CA LEU A 111 1.95 -17.96 -5.99
C LEU A 111 2.00 -19.02 -4.87
N ASP A 112 2.90 -19.98 -4.94
CA ASP A 112 3.19 -20.89 -3.84
C ASP A 112 3.74 -20.12 -2.63
N TYR A 113 4.70 -19.21 -2.89
CA TYR A 113 5.19 -18.29 -1.85
C TYR A 113 4.05 -17.48 -1.23
N ASN A 114 3.20 -16.83 -2.03
CA ASN A 114 2.06 -16.06 -1.53
C ASN A 114 1.15 -16.90 -0.62
N SER A 115 0.83 -18.12 -1.04
CA SER A 115 -0.02 -19.03 -0.27
C SER A 115 0.58 -19.40 1.10
N LYS A 116 1.90 -19.62 1.16
CA LYS A 116 2.60 -20.06 2.37
C LYS A 116 3.05 -18.91 3.27
N VAL A 117 3.18 -17.70 2.72
CA VAL A 117 3.59 -16.50 3.45
C VAL A 117 2.38 -15.60 3.69
N ASP A 118 1.96 -14.81 2.69
CA ASP A 118 0.96 -13.75 2.87
C ASP A 118 -0.43 -14.31 3.26
N ASP A 119 -0.92 -15.32 2.54
CA ASP A 119 -2.24 -15.91 2.78
C ASP A 119 -2.29 -16.75 4.07
N SER A 120 -1.13 -17.19 4.59
CA SER A 120 -1.03 -17.98 5.85
C SER A 120 -0.96 -17.14 7.11
N LEU A 121 -0.92 -15.81 7.02
CA LEU A 121 -0.89 -14.92 8.18
C LEU A 121 -2.21 -14.99 8.96
N ASP A 122 -2.13 -15.10 10.27
CA ASP A 122 -3.28 -15.01 11.17
C ASP A 122 -3.64 -13.54 11.41
N LEU A 123 -4.25 -12.91 10.38
CA LEU A 123 -4.65 -11.50 10.47
C LEU A 123 -5.78 -11.27 11.45
N HIS A 124 -6.65 -12.25 11.64
CA HIS A 124 -7.78 -12.16 12.57
C HIS A 124 -7.35 -11.90 14.03
N SER A 125 -6.20 -12.45 14.42
CA SER A 125 -5.68 -12.27 15.80
C SER A 125 -5.14 -10.87 16.08
N VAL A 126 -4.81 -10.09 15.05
CA VAL A 126 -4.04 -8.82 15.17
C VAL A 126 -4.71 -7.62 14.53
N LEU A 127 -5.64 -7.81 13.60
CA LEU A 127 -6.42 -6.74 12.97
C LEU A 127 -7.85 -6.74 13.49
N HIS A 128 -8.33 -5.57 13.80
CA HIS A 128 -9.70 -5.36 14.28
C HIS A 128 -10.34 -4.19 13.54
N TYR A 129 -11.66 -4.18 13.57
CA TYR A 129 -12.46 -3.09 13.02
C TYR A 129 -12.03 -1.74 13.60
N ASP A 130 -11.63 -0.81 12.73
CA ASP A 130 -11.16 0.53 13.12
C ASP A 130 -12.18 1.61 12.73
N GLN A 131 -13.09 1.92 13.65
CA GLN A 131 -14.08 2.96 13.44
C GLN A 131 -13.44 4.34 13.24
N HIS A 132 -12.32 4.64 13.91
CA HIS A 132 -11.67 5.94 13.81
C HIS A 132 -11.03 6.13 12.43
N LEU A 133 -10.35 5.12 11.91
CA LEU A 133 -9.85 5.12 10.53
C LEU A 133 -11.00 5.31 9.54
N ARG A 134 -12.08 4.54 9.70
CA ARG A 134 -13.24 4.60 8.82
C ARG A 134 -13.85 6.01 8.79
N ASP A 135 -14.12 6.61 9.95
CA ASP A 135 -14.69 7.96 10.06
C ASP A 135 -13.77 9.02 9.46
N THR A 136 -12.47 8.85 9.66
CA THR A 136 -11.45 9.73 9.06
C THR A 136 -11.49 9.67 7.53
N LEU A 137 -11.52 8.47 6.95
CA LEU A 137 -11.57 8.29 5.49
C LEU A 137 -12.87 8.83 4.89
N ILE A 138 -14.01 8.62 5.54
CA ILE A 138 -15.30 9.18 5.11
C ILE A 138 -15.23 10.72 5.11
N THR A 139 -14.82 11.31 6.24
CA THR A 139 -14.67 12.75 6.37
C THR A 139 -13.72 13.33 5.33
N LEU A 140 -12.60 12.65 5.10
CA LEU A 140 -11.60 13.05 4.10
C LEU A 140 -12.19 13.07 2.69
N LYS A 141 -12.93 12.03 2.29
CA LYS A 141 -13.55 11.92 0.98
C LYS A 141 -14.60 13.04 0.76
N GLU A 142 -15.43 13.28 1.76
CA GLU A 142 -16.50 14.30 1.70
C GLU A 142 -15.97 15.75 1.73
N THR A 143 -15.03 16.03 2.66
CA THR A 143 -14.53 17.39 2.88
C THR A 143 -13.63 17.88 1.74
N HIS A 144 -12.75 17.00 1.26
CA HIS A 144 -11.76 17.37 0.24
C HIS A 144 -12.18 17.02 -1.18
N LYS A 145 -13.39 16.44 -1.36
CA LYS A 145 -14.00 16.14 -2.67
C LYS A 145 -13.07 15.35 -3.58
N PHE A 146 -12.54 14.24 -3.08
CA PHE A 146 -11.82 13.30 -3.91
C PHE A 146 -12.78 12.54 -4.81
N ASP A 147 -12.42 12.44 -6.09
CA ASP A 147 -13.20 11.66 -7.05
C ASP A 147 -13.08 10.16 -6.77
N TYR A 148 -11.86 9.72 -6.39
CA TYR A 148 -11.58 8.32 -6.11
C TYR A 148 -10.58 8.16 -4.96
N PHE A 149 -10.77 7.08 -4.18
CA PHE A 149 -9.78 6.51 -3.29
C PHE A 149 -9.26 5.22 -3.90
N TRP A 150 -7.96 5.13 -4.11
CA TRP A 150 -7.33 4.04 -4.80
C TRP A 150 -6.26 3.39 -3.93
N LEU A 151 -6.32 2.07 -3.79
CA LEU A 151 -5.31 1.32 -3.04
C LEU A 151 -4.11 0.99 -3.92
N VAL A 152 -2.90 1.07 -3.34
CA VAL A 152 -1.63 0.75 -4.00
C VAL A 152 -0.72 -0.01 -3.04
N THR A 153 -0.48 -1.30 -3.28
CA THR A 153 0.27 -2.16 -2.36
C THR A 153 1.34 -3.00 -3.05
N ASN A 154 2.40 -3.35 -2.31
CA ASN A 154 3.39 -4.32 -2.73
C ASN A 154 2.98 -5.77 -2.38
N ALA A 155 1.91 -5.96 -1.61
CA ALA A 155 1.33 -7.26 -1.37
C ALA A 155 0.50 -7.76 -2.56
N TYR A 156 0.21 -9.07 -2.57
CA TYR A 156 -0.74 -9.65 -3.51
C TYR A 156 -2.18 -9.30 -3.11
N LYS A 157 -3.10 -9.36 -4.07
CA LYS A 157 -4.50 -8.91 -3.89
C LYS A 157 -5.23 -9.57 -2.73
N ASN A 158 -4.98 -10.86 -2.45
CA ASN A 158 -5.68 -11.58 -1.38
C ASN A 158 -5.40 -10.96 -0.01
N HIS A 159 -4.13 -10.70 0.28
CA HIS A 159 -3.72 -10.03 1.52
C HIS A 159 -4.37 -8.65 1.65
N ALA A 160 -4.32 -7.86 0.58
CA ALA A 160 -4.95 -6.53 0.55
C ALA A 160 -6.44 -6.56 0.91
N LEU A 161 -7.21 -7.47 0.30
CA LEU A 161 -8.64 -7.61 0.55
C LEU A 161 -8.92 -8.05 2.00
N ARG A 162 -8.13 -8.99 2.54
CA ARG A 162 -8.25 -9.44 3.94
C ARG A 162 -8.01 -8.28 4.91
N VAL A 163 -6.93 -7.51 4.72
CA VAL A 163 -6.58 -6.38 5.60
C VAL A 163 -7.69 -5.34 5.63
N ILE A 164 -8.14 -4.84 4.48
CA ILE A 164 -9.16 -3.78 4.44
C ILE A 164 -10.53 -4.25 4.94
N SER A 165 -10.81 -5.56 4.84
CA SER A 165 -12.03 -6.13 5.40
C SER A 165 -12.00 -6.18 6.92
N PHE A 166 -10.88 -6.62 7.54
CA PHE A 166 -10.73 -6.61 9.00
C PHE A 166 -10.77 -5.20 9.58
N LEU A 167 -10.18 -4.22 8.88
CA LEU A 167 -10.23 -2.81 9.29
C LEU A 167 -11.61 -2.18 9.12
N GLY A 168 -12.53 -2.81 8.38
CA GLY A 168 -13.87 -2.29 8.14
C GLY A 168 -13.89 -1.09 7.18
N VAL A 169 -12.99 -1.04 6.22
CA VAL A 169 -12.86 0.07 5.26
C VAL A 169 -13.00 -0.39 3.79
N GLY A 170 -13.39 -1.63 3.57
CA GLY A 170 -13.42 -2.25 2.25
C GLY A 170 -14.45 -1.68 1.27
N ASP A 171 -15.42 -0.88 1.72
CA ASP A 171 -16.42 -0.19 0.91
C ASP A 171 -16.07 1.26 0.59
N LEU A 172 -14.92 1.75 1.10
CA LEU A 172 -14.53 3.15 0.93
C LEU A 172 -13.59 3.38 -0.26
N PHE A 173 -13.02 2.31 -0.82
CA PHE A 173 -12.09 2.37 -1.93
C PHE A 173 -12.75 2.00 -3.25
N ASP A 174 -12.26 2.62 -4.32
CA ASP A 174 -12.85 2.48 -5.65
C ASP A 174 -12.15 1.39 -6.48
N GLY A 175 -10.86 1.12 -6.21
CA GLY A 175 -10.08 0.08 -6.87
C GLY A 175 -8.71 -0.14 -6.21
N LEU A 176 -7.95 -1.09 -6.77
CA LEU A 176 -6.69 -1.56 -6.22
C LEU A 176 -5.65 -1.82 -7.32
N THR A 177 -4.46 -1.26 -7.16
CA THR A 177 -3.24 -1.70 -7.84
C THR A 177 -2.40 -2.50 -6.85
N PHE A 178 -2.09 -3.73 -7.19
CA PHE A 178 -1.34 -4.66 -6.35
C PHE A 178 -0.10 -5.17 -7.08
N CYS A 179 0.85 -5.74 -6.35
CA CYS A 179 1.99 -6.42 -6.91
C CYS A 179 1.54 -7.79 -7.43
N ASP A 180 1.51 -7.96 -8.75
CA ASP A 180 1.00 -9.18 -9.39
C ASP A 180 2.08 -10.27 -9.43
N TYR A 181 2.10 -11.12 -8.41
CA TYR A 181 3.05 -12.23 -8.30
C TYR A 181 2.90 -13.29 -9.39
N ALA A 182 1.77 -13.29 -10.10
CA ALA A 182 1.59 -14.19 -11.26
C ALA A 182 2.30 -13.71 -12.54
N LYS A 183 2.88 -12.50 -12.50
CA LYS A 183 3.57 -11.89 -13.67
C LYS A 183 5.04 -11.68 -13.40
N PHE A 184 5.87 -12.09 -14.34
CA PHE A 184 7.31 -11.84 -14.30
C PHE A 184 7.73 -10.86 -15.39
N PRO A 185 8.64 -9.90 -15.13
CA PRO A 185 9.22 -9.59 -13.81
C PRO A 185 8.19 -9.02 -12.84
N ILE A 186 8.37 -9.27 -11.56
CA ILE A 186 7.52 -8.70 -10.51
C ILE A 186 7.76 -7.18 -10.48
N ILE A 187 6.69 -6.41 -10.66
CA ILE A 187 6.74 -4.94 -10.66
C ILE A 187 6.09 -4.43 -9.39
N CYS A 188 6.88 -3.75 -8.54
CA CYS A 188 6.45 -3.26 -7.23
C CYS A 188 6.90 -1.80 -7.01
N LYS A 189 6.38 -1.14 -5.98
CA LYS A 189 6.93 0.13 -5.46
C LYS A 189 8.35 -0.13 -4.90
N PRO A 190 9.33 0.74 -5.09
CA PRO A 190 9.28 2.09 -5.66
C PRO A 190 9.54 2.16 -7.17
N MET A 191 9.43 1.07 -7.92
CA MET A 191 9.70 1.07 -9.36
C MET A 191 8.75 2.04 -10.09
N LYS A 192 9.28 2.93 -10.93
CA LYS A 192 8.47 3.86 -11.73
C LYS A 192 7.41 3.15 -12.58
N GLN A 193 7.72 1.95 -13.06
CA GLN A 193 6.79 1.13 -13.86
C GLN A 193 5.53 0.76 -13.07
N TYR A 194 5.64 0.53 -11.75
CA TYR A 194 4.49 0.28 -10.89
C TYR A 194 3.54 1.49 -10.88
N PHE A 195 4.08 2.68 -10.64
CA PHE A 195 3.30 3.92 -10.66
C PHE A 195 2.67 4.20 -12.03
N TYR A 196 3.41 3.99 -13.12
CA TYR A 196 2.86 4.13 -14.47
C TYR A 196 1.72 3.13 -14.74
N ASN A 197 1.82 1.91 -14.26
CA ASN A 197 0.73 0.93 -14.34
C ASN A 197 -0.49 1.39 -13.54
N CYS A 198 -0.28 1.95 -12.34
CA CYS A 198 -1.32 2.54 -11.53
C CYS A 198 -1.99 3.72 -12.24
N PHE A 199 -1.21 4.66 -12.79
CA PHE A 199 -1.75 5.82 -13.54
C PHE A 199 -2.53 5.40 -14.79
N LYS A 200 -2.11 4.33 -15.48
CA LYS A 200 -2.90 3.76 -16.59
C LYS A 200 -4.25 3.24 -16.11
N LEU A 201 -4.29 2.52 -14.99
CA LEU A 201 -5.54 2.03 -14.40
C LEU A 201 -6.43 3.19 -13.96
N THR A 202 -5.87 4.20 -13.33
CA THR A 202 -6.62 5.36 -12.87
C THR A 202 -6.86 6.41 -13.96
N GLN A 203 -6.40 6.17 -15.19
CA GLN A 203 -6.56 7.07 -16.33
C GLN A 203 -6.05 8.49 -16.06
N ILE A 204 -4.87 8.59 -15.40
CA ILE A 204 -4.15 9.83 -15.12
C ILE A 204 -3.09 10.05 -16.20
N ASP A 205 -3.05 11.24 -16.77
CA ASP A 205 -1.95 11.65 -17.65
C ASP A 205 -0.78 12.15 -16.78
N TRP A 206 0.20 11.27 -16.60
CA TRP A 206 1.40 11.59 -15.81
C TRP A 206 2.41 12.51 -16.51
N ASN A 207 2.18 12.84 -17.78
CA ASN A 207 2.96 13.84 -18.52
C ASN A 207 2.39 15.25 -18.36
N ASP A 208 1.19 15.40 -17.80
CA ASP A 208 0.58 16.69 -17.51
C ASP A 208 0.82 17.10 -16.06
N PRO A 209 1.70 18.10 -15.80
CA PRO A 209 1.99 18.57 -14.44
C PRO A 209 0.76 19.07 -13.69
N ILE A 210 -0.23 19.65 -14.39
CA ILE A 210 -1.45 20.16 -13.76
C ILE A 210 -2.29 19.01 -13.20
N THR A 211 -2.38 17.92 -13.93
CA THR A 211 -3.05 16.70 -13.48
C THR A 211 -2.31 16.08 -12.30
N MET A 212 -0.98 15.96 -12.38
CA MET A 212 -0.17 15.38 -11.32
C MET A 212 -0.22 16.17 -10.01
N GLN A 213 -0.29 17.51 -10.08
CA GLN A 213 -0.40 18.37 -8.90
C GLN A 213 -1.70 18.18 -8.10
N LYS A 214 -2.70 17.50 -8.66
CA LYS A 214 -3.96 17.18 -7.98
C LYS A 214 -3.98 15.82 -7.29
N GLN A 215 -2.95 15.00 -7.52
CA GLN A 215 -2.88 13.66 -7.00
C GLN A 215 -2.29 13.63 -5.59
N TYR A 216 -2.79 12.73 -4.76
CA TYR A 216 -2.36 12.52 -3.38
C TYR A 216 -1.85 11.08 -3.22
N PHE A 217 -0.81 10.91 -2.43
CA PHE A 217 -0.22 9.61 -2.14
C PHE A 217 0.24 9.55 -0.68
N VAL A 218 -0.05 8.45 0.00
CA VAL A 218 0.44 8.18 1.35
C VAL A 218 1.04 6.78 1.42
N ASP A 219 2.20 6.66 2.09
CA ASP A 219 2.94 5.39 2.22
C ASP A 219 3.87 5.49 3.44
N ASP A 220 4.20 4.37 4.08
CA ASP A 220 5.14 4.31 5.21
C ASP A 220 6.59 4.16 4.77
N SER A 221 6.82 3.78 3.52
CA SER A 221 8.16 3.56 2.97
C SER A 221 8.75 4.85 2.40
N GLU A 222 9.88 5.28 2.97
CA GLU A 222 10.64 6.42 2.47
C GLU A 222 11.01 6.31 0.98
N LEU A 223 11.35 5.09 0.51
CA LEU A 223 11.66 4.86 -0.89
C LEU A 223 10.46 5.10 -1.80
N ASN A 224 9.28 4.67 -1.36
CA ASN A 224 8.05 4.82 -2.12
C ASN A 224 7.61 6.28 -2.20
N VAL A 225 7.64 7.02 -1.07
CA VAL A 225 7.25 8.44 -1.06
C VAL A 225 8.23 9.30 -1.85
N LYS A 226 9.54 9.02 -1.79
CA LYS A 226 10.53 9.73 -2.62
C LYS A 226 10.31 9.46 -4.12
N SER A 227 10.02 8.21 -4.49
CA SER A 227 9.72 7.86 -5.88
C SER A 227 8.45 8.54 -6.37
N ALA A 228 7.39 8.57 -5.57
CA ALA A 228 6.15 9.26 -5.88
C ALA A 228 6.35 10.78 -6.06
N TYR A 229 7.16 11.39 -5.19
CA TYR A 229 7.53 12.81 -5.28
C TYR A 229 8.33 13.11 -6.55
N ASP A 230 9.34 12.30 -6.85
CA ASP A 230 10.19 12.47 -8.05
C ASP A 230 9.40 12.23 -9.36
N LEU A 231 8.27 11.52 -9.31
CA LEU A 231 7.32 11.37 -10.42
C LEU A 231 6.36 12.55 -10.58
N GLY A 232 6.40 13.53 -9.67
CA GLY A 232 5.60 14.76 -9.75
C GLY A 232 4.20 14.67 -9.12
N ILE A 233 3.91 13.64 -8.30
CA ILE A 233 2.68 13.63 -7.50
C ILE A 233 2.68 14.87 -6.60
N GLY A 234 1.61 15.69 -6.69
CA GLY A 234 1.58 17.01 -6.06
C GLY A 234 1.51 16.99 -4.53
N HIS A 235 0.93 15.94 -3.96
CA HIS A 235 0.72 15.84 -2.51
C HIS A 235 1.17 14.48 -2.01
N VAL A 236 2.41 14.39 -1.56
CA VAL A 236 2.99 13.16 -1.01
C VAL A 236 3.05 13.27 0.51
N ILE A 237 2.62 12.20 1.20
CA ILE A 237 2.58 12.11 2.65
C ILE A 237 3.36 10.85 3.07
N HIS A 238 4.31 11.04 3.97
CA HIS A 238 5.08 9.97 4.58
C HIS A 238 4.54 9.67 5.97
N TYR A 239 4.00 8.47 6.17
CA TYR A 239 3.57 8.00 7.48
C TYR A 239 4.76 7.42 8.25
N VAL A 240 5.15 8.07 9.33
CA VAL A 240 6.27 7.66 10.18
C VAL A 240 5.77 7.52 11.61
N GLU A 241 5.49 6.28 12.03
CA GLU A 241 4.87 6.00 13.32
C GLU A 241 5.78 6.35 14.51
N LYS A 242 7.08 5.99 14.39
CA LYS A 242 8.01 6.13 15.53
C LYS A 242 8.88 7.37 15.38
N GLU A 243 9.03 8.13 16.48
CA GLU A 243 9.91 9.28 16.52
C GLU A 243 11.38 8.91 16.22
N SER A 244 11.83 7.72 16.66
CA SER A 244 13.17 7.22 16.34
C SER A 244 13.42 7.09 14.83
N ASP A 245 12.42 6.65 14.08
CA ASP A 245 12.53 6.51 12.63
C ASP A 245 12.54 7.89 11.96
N LEU A 246 11.73 8.83 12.47
CA LEU A 246 11.75 10.22 12.02
C LEU A 246 13.10 10.89 12.26
N GLU A 247 13.70 10.71 13.43
CA GLU A 247 15.04 11.25 13.72
C GLU A 247 16.10 10.65 12.79
N HIS A 248 16.00 9.37 12.47
CA HIS A 248 16.89 8.74 11.48
C HIS A 248 16.72 9.34 10.07
N ILE A 249 15.47 9.60 9.65
CA ILE A 249 15.17 10.22 8.35
C ILE A 249 15.72 11.64 8.29
N LYS A 250 15.57 12.44 9.37
CA LYS A 250 16.10 13.82 9.47
C LYS A 250 17.61 13.92 9.32
N GLN A 251 18.35 12.87 9.70
CA GLN A 251 19.82 12.85 9.59
C GLN A 251 20.33 12.55 8.17
N LYS A 252 19.44 12.20 7.22
CA LYS A 252 19.86 11.89 5.85
C LYS A 252 20.22 13.15 5.09
N HIS A 253 21.25 13.05 4.25
CA HIS A 253 21.79 14.16 3.47
C HIS A 253 20.78 14.77 2.47
N ASP A 254 19.77 14.02 2.07
CA ASP A 254 18.74 14.43 1.12
C ASP A 254 17.42 14.86 1.79
N PHE A 255 17.40 14.94 3.14
CA PHE A 255 16.19 15.29 3.91
C PHE A 255 15.57 16.60 3.43
N GLU A 256 16.34 17.68 3.38
CA GLU A 256 15.86 19.00 2.99
C GLU A 256 15.28 19.01 1.56
N LYS A 257 15.90 18.25 0.65
CA LYS A 257 15.41 18.11 -0.73
C LYS A 257 13.96 17.64 -0.77
N TYR A 258 13.64 16.61 0.02
CA TYR A 258 12.33 15.95 -0.02
C TYR A 258 11.34 16.52 0.99
N TYR A 259 11.78 16.87 2.18
CA TYR A 259 10.93 17.23 3.32
C TYR A 259 11.00 18.71 3.73
N GLY A 260 11.87 19.50 3.09
CA GLY A 260 12.12 20.89 3.51
C GLY A 260 12.58 20.94 4.96
N ASN A 261 11.96 21.80 5.77
CA ASN A 261 12.26 21.89 7.21
C ASN A 261 11.63 20.75 8.04
N GLY A 262 10.79 19.90 7.44
CA GLY A 262 10.11 18.79 8.13
C GLY A 262 8.97 19.20 9.06
N ASP A 263 8.51 20.43 9.00
CA ASP A 263 7.40 20.98 9.80
C ASP A 263 6.06 21.04 9.06
N ASN A 264 6.02 20.46 7.85
CA ASN A 264 4.86 20.46 6.96
C ASN A 264 4.39 21.85 6.47
N SER A 265 5.18 22.90 6.68
CA SER A 265 4.84 24.27 6.25
C SER A 265 4.94 24.45 4.73
N ASP A 266 5.91 23.79 4.12
CA ASP A 266 6.10 23.78 2.66
C ASP A 266 5.26 22.68 2.00
N LYS A 267 4.09 23.06 1.47
CA LYS A 267 3.17 22.13 0.80
C LYS A 267 3.70 21.55 -0.53
N SER A 268 4.82 22.05 -1.04
CA SER A 268 5.50 21.49 -2.21
C SER A 268 6.40 20.32 -1.87
N LYS A 269 6.61 20.02 -0.57
CA LYS A 269 7.45 18.94 -0.06
C LYS A 269 6.62 17.75 0.43
N ILE A 270 7.30 16.63 0.68
CA ILE A 270 6.71 15.47 1.33
C ILE A 270 6.35 15.87 2.77
N ARG A 271 5.09 15.69 3.12
CA ARG A 271 4.60 15.95 4.48
C ARG A 271 4.71 14.72 5.34
N ILE A 272 4.99 14.90 6.61
CA ILE A 272 5.18 13.81 7.57
C ILE A 272 3.99 13.79 8.52
N ILE A 273 3.43 12.60 8.73
CA ILE A 273 2.43 12.31 9.77
C ILE A 273 2.89 11.14 10.61
N ASN A 274 2.45 11.07 11.87
CA ASN A 274 2.74 9.95 12.77
C ASN A 274 1.51 9.07 13.08
N HIS A 275 0.37 9.43 12.53
CA HIS A 275 -0.85 8.62 12.55
C HIS A 275 -1.62 8.84 11.24
N ILE A 276 -2.18 7.77 10.66
CA ILE A 276 -2.90 7.88 9.38
C ILE A 276 -4.10 8.83 9.47
N CYS A 277 -4.75 8.91 10.63
CA CYS A 277 -5.87 9.81 10.86
C CYS A 277 -5.46 11.30 10.98
N ASP A 278 -4.18 11.63 10.91
CA ASP A 278 -3.70 13.01 10.86
C ASP A 278 -3.68 13.60 9.42
N ILE A 279 -3.97 12.80 8.40
CA ILE A 279 -4.04 13.26 7.01
C ILE A 279 -4.85 14.55 6.86
N PRO A 280 -6.07 14.70 7.44
CA PRO A 280 -6.84 15.94 7.29
C PRO A 280 -6.17 17.21 7.81
N ARG A 281 -5.14 17.08 8.66
CA ARG A 281 -4.39 18.23 9.21
C ARG A 281 -3.31 18.74 8.29
N VAL A 282 -2.86 17.92 7.35
CA VAL A 282 -1.70 18.24 6.49
C VAL A 282 -2.06 18.48 5.02
N ILE A 283 -3.32 18.30 4.61
CA ILE A 283 -3.75 18.47 3.20
C ILE A 283 -4.58 19.73 2.94
#